data_64db56ce35b8969b87ce5a26aa732977
#
_entry.id   64db56ce35b8969b87ce5a26aa732977
#
_cell.length_a   1.000
_cell.length_b   1.000
_cell.length_c   1.000
_cell.angle_alpha   90.00
_cell.angle_beta   90.00
_cell.angle_gamma   90.00
#
_symmetry.space_group_name_H-M   'P 1'
#
loop_
_entity.id
_entity.type
_entity.pdbx_description
1 polymer ?
#
loop_
_entity_poly.entity_id
_entity_poly.type
_entity_poly.pdbx_seq_one_letter_code
_entity_poly.pdbx_strand_id
1 'polypeptide(L)'
;MIDARQLTKKYGEKTAVDGLDFVVKPGTVTGFLGPNGAGKSTTMRMIVGLDAPTSGSVTVNGRPYARHQAPLQEVGALLEAKSIHPGRSAYNHLRALALTHGIPGRRVDEVIDLAGLGSVAKKRADAFSLGMGQRLGIAAALLGDPQTVMLDEPVNGLDPEGVLWIRNLLKGLADEGRTVFVSSHLMSEMALVADHLIVVGRGRLLADTTVSDLIREAGGDTVKVVTQDPARLRDVLAGPGVDVIGQIGSEELQVTGLTAREIGLKAAEHGIALFELTARTVSLEEAFMELTRDAVEYHGSTTGIETLEAVGRTA
;
A
#
# COMPACT_ATOMS: atom_id res chain seq x y z
N MET A 1 18.11 2.97 1.14
CA MET A 1 17.71 2.81 -0.28
C MET A 1 17.73 1.33 -0.64
N ILE A 2 16.68 0.84 -1.32
CA ILE A 2 16.63 -0.52 -1.89
C ILE A 2 16.74 -0.38 -3.41
N ASP A 3 17.59 -1.18 -4.06
CA ASP A 3 17.76 -1.20 -5.52
C ASP A 3 17.67 -2.66 -6.02
N ALA A 4 16.62 -2.98 -6.75
CA ALA A 4 16.35 -4.28 -7.36
C ALA A 4 16.56 -4.20 -8.86
N ARG A 5 17.33 -5.15 -9.42
CA ARG A 5 17.68 -5.19 -10.85
C ARG A 5 17.44 -6.56 -11.44
N GLN A 6 16.50 -6.63 -12.39
CA GLN A 6 16.09 -7.86 -13.09
C GLN A 6 15.82 -9.01 -12.10
N LEU A 7 15.24 -8.65 -10.93
CA LEU A 7 15.07 -9.56 -9.82
C LEU A 7 14.06 -10.64 -10.18
N THR A 8 14.49 -11.88 -10.16
CA THR A 8 13.66 -13.03 -10.59
C THR A 8 13.73 -14.15 -9.56
N LYS A 9 12.58 -14.76 -9.26
CA LYS A 9 12.46 -15.94 -8.40
C LYS A 9 11.55 -16.98 -9.02
N LYS A 10 12.10 -18.20 -9.16
CA LYS A 10 11.37 -19.38 -9.61
C LYS A 10 11.37 -20.44 -8.52
N TYR A 11 10.24 -21.11 -8.35
CA TYR A 11 10.06 -22.30 -7.51
C TYR A 11 9.61 -23.45 -8.42
N GLY A 12 10.55 -24.30 -8.82
CA GLY A 12 10.30 -25.27 -9.89
C GLY A 12 9.90 -24.57 -11.18
N GLU A 13 8.73 -24.92 -11.71
CA GLU A 13 8.18 -24.31 -12.93
C GLU A 13 7.43 -22.99 -12.69
N LYS A 14 7.05 -22.70 -11.43
CA LYS A 14 6.32 -21.47 -11.10
C LYS A 14 7.28 -20.30 -10.94
N THR A 15 7.11 -19.26 -11.78
CA THR A 15 7.80 -17.98 -11.64
C THR A 15 6.99 -17.09 -10.69
N ALA A 16 7.52 -16.85 -9.50
CA ALA A 16 6.87 -16.02 -8.49
C ALA A 16 7.21 -14.53 -8.63
N VAL A 17 8.42 -14.23 -9.14
CA VAL A 17 8.90 -12.88 -9.45
C VAL A 17 9.65 -12.96 -10.77
N ASP A 18 9.38 -12.06 -11.71
CA ASP A 18 9.84 -12.11 -13.08
C ASP A 18 10.43 -10.74 -13.52
N GLY A 19 11.75 -10.60 -13.37
CA GLY A 19 12.50 -9.46 -13.87
C GLY A 19 12.11 -8.11 -13.26
N LEU A 20 11.89 -8.02 -11.94
CA LEU A 20 11.55 -6.76 -11.31
C LEU A 20 12.74 -5.79 -11.28
N ASP A 21 12.50 -4.57 -11.76
CA ASP A 21 13.38 -3.42 -11.67
C ASP A 21 12.68 -2.31 -10.89
N PHE A 22 13.21 -1.91 -9.75
CA PHE A 22 12.67 -0.78 -8.98
C PHE A 22 13.68 -0.23 -7.98
N VAL A 23 13.45 1.01 -7.55
CA VAL A 23 14.25 1.68 -6.52
C VAL A 23 13.35 2.27 -5.44
N VAL A 24 13.59 1.88 -4.17
CA VAL A 24 12.97 2.52 -3.00
C VAL A 24 13.92 3.59 -2.46
N LYS A 25 13.49 4.84 -2.51
CA LYS A 25 14.31 6.00 -2.13
C LYS A 25 14.22 6.30 -0.63
N PRO A 26 15.27 6.88 -0.02
CA PRO A 26 15.17 7.41 1.34
C PRO A 26 14.28 8.67 1.39
N GLY A 27 13.74 8.98 2.58
CA GLY A 27 12.92 10.15 2.82
C GLY A 27 11.50 10.08 2.26
N THR A 28 11.06 8.90 1.83
CA THR A 28 9.72 8.67 1.29
C THR A 28 9.13 7.36 1.81
N VAL A 29 7.82 7.32 1.96
CA VAL A 29 7.09 6.08 2.19
C VAL A 29 6.71 5.49 0.84
N THR A 30 7.30 4.33 0.51
CA THR A 30 6.97 3.60 -0.72
C THR A 30 6.04 2.43 -0.40
N GLY A 31 4.85 2.46 -0.98
CA GLY A 31 3.87 1.38 -0.95
C GLY A 31 4.19 0.31 -1.98
N PHE A 32 4.21 -0.96 -1.58
CA PHE A 32 4.40 -2.12 -2.44
C PHE A 32 3.08 -2.88 -2.59
N LEU A 33 2.39 -2.66 -3.68
CA LEU A 33 1.02 -3.06 -3.90
C LEU A 33 0.91 -4.18 -4.93
N GLY A 34 -0.14 -4.97 -4.81
CA GLY A 34 -0.44 -6.04 -5.76
C GLY A 34 -1.44 -7.03 -5.17
N PRO A 35 -2.17 -7.77 -6.00
CA PRO A 35 -3.09 -8.80 -5.54
C PRO A 35 -2.35 -9.93 -4.79
N ASN A 36 -3.12 -10.81 -4.14
CA ASN A 36 -2.56 -12.01 -3.53
C ASN A 36 -1.90 -12.89 -4.60
N GLY A 37 -0.71 -13.42 -4.29
CA GLY A 37 0.07 -14.19 -5.26
C GLY A 37 0.92 -13.35 -6.23
N ALA A 38 0.85 -12.01 -6.19
CA ALA A 38 1.62 -11.14 -7.08
C ALA A 38 3.15 -11.15 -6.86
N GLY A 39 3.66 -11.82 -5.82
CA GLY A 39 5.09 -11.94 -5.54
C GLY A 39 5.63 -10.98 -4.47
N LYS A 40 4.77 -10.20 -3.78
CA LYS A 40 5.17 -9.20 -2.77
C LYS A 40 6.06 -9.79 -1.67
N SER A 41 5.55 -10.75 -0.91
CA SER A 41 6.30 -11.36 0.20
C SER A 41 7.56 -12.07 -0.28
N THR A 42 7.52 -12.71 -1.46
CA THR A 42 8.71 -13.31 -2.09
C THR A 42 9.78 -12.27 -2.38
N THR A 43 9.40 -11.12 -2.93
CA THR A 43 10.31 -10.01 -3.20
C THR A 43 10.91 -9.47 -1.90
N MET A 44 10.09 -9.22 -0.87
CA MET A 44 10.57 -8.76 0.44
C MET A 44 11.53 -9.76 1.09
N ARG A 45 11.26 -11.07 0.98
CA ARG A 45 12.16 -12.13 1.47
C ARG A 45 13.52 -12.14 0.75
N MET A 46 13.52 -11.88 -0.56
CA MET A 46 14.78 -11.75 -1.33
C MET A 46 15.59 -10.51 -0.90
N ILE A 47 14.93 -9.40 -0.62
CA ILE A 47 15.61 -8.17 -0.17
C ILE A 47 16.40 -8.41 1.13
N VAL A 48 15.84 -9.13 2.10
CA VAL A 48 16.51 -9.46 3.36
C VAL A 48 17.29 -10.78 3.32
N GLY A 49 17.46 -11.37 2.14
CA GLY A 49 18.29 -12.56 1.95
C GLY A 49 17.75 -13.85 2.54
N LEU A 50 16.46 -13.92 2.91
CA LEU A 50 15.78 -15.15 3.33
C LEU A 50 15.57 -16.11 2.16
N ASP A 51 15.39 -15.57 0.96
CA ASP A 51 15.34 -16.33 -0.28
C ASP A 51 16.40 -15.80 -1.25
N ALA A 52 17.19 -16.70 -1.83
CA ALA A 52 18.12 -16.33 -2.88
C ALA A 52 17.35 -16.09 -4.21
N PRO A 53 17.60 -15.01 -4.96
CA PRO A 53 17.06 -14.84 -6.29
C PRO A 53 17.54 -15.95 -7.24
N THR A 54 16.72 -16.33 -8.21
CA THR A 54 17.11 -17.25 -9.30
C THR A 54 18.02 -16.54 -10.29
N SER A 55 17.74 -15.25 -10.57
CA SER A 55 18.59 -14.35 -11.35
C SER A 55 18.33 -12.91 -10.96
N GLY A 56 19.16 -11.99 -11.45
CA GLY A 56 19.14 -10.61 -11.05
C GLY A 56 19.79 -10.38 -9.70
N SER A 57 19.58 -9.18 -9.13
CA SER A 57 20.19 -8.81 -7.87
C SER A 57 19.33 -7.79 -7.11
N VAL A 58 19.52 -7.74 -5.78
CA VAL A 58 18.96 -6.69 -4.94
C VAL A 58 19.98 -6.25 -3.91
N THR A 59 20.05 -4.95 -3.68
CA THR A 59 20.90 -4.34 -2.67
C THR A 59 20.09 -3.45 -1.73
N VAL A 60 20.52 -3.37 -0.49
CA VAL A 60 20.04 -2.39 0.49
C VAL A 60 21.23 -1.54 0.90
N ASN A 61 21.07 -0.21 0.83
CA ASN A 61 22.14 0.75 1.11
C ASN A 61 23.45 0.43 0.34
N GLY A 62 23.30 0.03 -0.94
CA GLY A 62 24.41 -0.26 -1.86
C GLY A 62 25.07 -1.63 -1.71
N ARG A 63 24.60 -2.51 -0.81
CA ARG A 63 25.16 -3.86 -0.59
C ARG A 63 24.05 -4.92 -0.49
N PRO A 64 24.29 -6.16 -0.93
CA PRO A 64 23.42 -7.29 -0.59
C PRO A 64 23.29 -7.43 0.93
N TYR A 65 22.07 -7.70 1.41
CA TYR A 65 21.78 -7.78 2.86
C TYR A 65 22.77 -8.68 3.63
N ALA A 66 23.09 -9.86 3.12
CA ALA A 66 24.01 -10.79 3.75
C ALA A 66 25.46 -10.29 3.87
N ARG A 67 25.82 -9.17 3.24
CA ARG A 67 27.16 -8.57 3.31
C ARG A 67 27.26 -7.40 4.28
N HIS A 68 26.18 -7.04 4.97
CA HIS A 68 26.21 -6.03 6.03
C HIS A 68 26.80 -6.61 7.32
N GLN A 69 27.68 -5.86 7.96
CA GLN A 69 28.31 -6.27 9.22
C GLN A 69 27.35 -6.17 10.41
N ALA A 70 26.45 -5.20 10.38
CA ALA A 70 25.45 -4.96 11.41
C ALA A 70 24.04 -4.87 10.76
N PRO A 71 23.48 -6.00 10.25
CA PRO A 71 22.30 -5.98 9.40
C PRO A 71 21.07 -5.39 10.07
N LEU A 72 20.88 -5.49 11.41
CA LEU A 72 19.76 -4.87 12.11
C LEU A 72 19.85 -3.34 12.19
N GLN A 73 21.03 -2.75 12.03
CA GLN A 73 21.19 -1.29 11.93
C GLN A 73 20.92 -0.78 10.50
N GLU A 74 21.01 -1.66 9.53
CA GLU A 74 20.74 -1.34 8.13
C GLU A 74 19.29 -1.56 7.75
N VAL A 75 18.70 -2.69 8.17
CA VAL A 75 17.34 -3.08 7.82
C VAL A 75 16.60 -3.58 9.04
N GLY A 76 15.47 -2.93 9.34
CA GLY A 76 14.44 -3.48 10.20
C GLY A 76 13.31 -4.06 9.35
N ALA A 77 13.03 -5.33 9.51
CA ALA A 77 12.02 -6.00 8.72
C ALA A 77 10.97 -6.71 9.58
N LEU A 78 9.70 -6.53 9.24
CA LEU A 78 8.58 -7.34 9.72
C LEU A 78 7.93 -8.02 8.52
N LEU A 79 8.14 -9.33 8.38
CA LEU A 79 7.55 -10.14 7.29
C LEU A 79 6.43 -11.05 7.79
N GLU A 80 6.47 -11.43 9.06
CA GLU A 80 5.44 -12.23 9.72
C GLU A 80 5.28 -11.82 11.18
N ALA A 81 4.11 -11.35 11.57
CA ALA A 81 3.81 -10.96 12.95
C ALA A 81 3.84 -12.14 13.94
N LYS A 82 3.72 -13.38 13.44
CA LYS A 82 3.69 -14.60 14.27
C LYS A 82 5.08 -15.16 14.61
N SER A 83 6.18 -14.52 14.19
CA SER A 83 7.56 -14.98 14.44
C SER A 83 8.03 -14.80 15.88
N ILE A 84 7.12 -14.56 16.84
CA ILE A 84 7.43 -14.31 18.26
C ILE A 84 7.35 -15.62 19.01
N HIS A 85 8.38 -15.92 19.84
CA HIS A 85 8.36 -17.09 20.71
C HIS A 85 7.27 -16.96 21.78
N PRO A 86 6.25 -17.82 21.80
CA PRO A 86 5.06 -17.65 22.64
C PRO A 86 5.34 -17.61 24.15
N GLY A 87 6.33 -18.38 24.59
CA GLY A 87 6.73 -18.48 26.01
C GLY A 87 7.52 -17.30 26.55
N ARG A 88 7.96 -16.34 25.70
CA ARG A 88 8.70 -15.16 26.16
C ARG A 88 7.78 -13.99 26.39
N SER A 89 8.12 -13.12 27.37
CA SER A 89 7.49 -11.79 27.45
C SER A 89 8.00 -10.91 26.31
N ALA A 90 7.21 -9.83 25.97
CA ALA A 90 7.64 -8.86 24.96
C ALA A 90 9.02 -8.29 25.27
N TYR A 91 9.25 -7.87 26.50
CA TYR A 91 10.56 -7.39 26.95
C TYR A 91 11.67 -8.42 26.72
N ASN A 92 11.49 -9.68 27.18
CA ASN A 92 12.49 -10.73 27.03
C ASN A 92 12.74 -11.13 25.57
N HIS A 93 11.71 -11.04 24.72
CA HIS A 93 11.85 -11.27 23.29
C HIS A 93 12.79 -10.23 22.67
N LEU A 94 12.51 -8.93 22.86
CA LEU A 94 13.34 -7.85 22.37
C LEU A 94 14.74 -7.84 23.01
N ARG A 95 14.82 -8.13 24.31
CA ARG A 95 16.10 -8.23 25.03
C ARG A 95 16.99 -9.33 24.48
N ALA A 96 16.41 -10.48 24.12
CA ALA A 96 17.18 -11.57 23.50
C ALA A 96 17.74 -11.15 22.14
N LEU A 97 16.94 -10.48 21.29
CA LEU A 97 17.39 -9.94 20.02
C LEU A 97 18.48 -8.86 20.22
N ALA A 98 18.30 -7.97 21.17
CA ALA A 98 19.29 -6.92 21.47
C ALA A 98 20.64 -7.51 21.89
N LEU A 99 20.63 -8.52 22.75
CA LEU A 99 21.86 -9.17 23.22
C LEU A 99 22.65 -9.87 22.11
N THR A 100 21.96 -10.53 21.17
CA THR A 100 22.62 -11.22 20.06
C THR A 100 23.29 -10.26 19.06
N HIS A 101 22.93 -8.97 19.11
CA HIS A 101 23.45 -7.95 18.19
C HIS A 101 24.21 -6.80 18.91
N GLY A 102 24.50 -6.96 20.21
CA GLY A 102 25.23 -5.95 20.98
C GLY A 102 24.46 -4.63 21.20
N ILE A 103 23.12 -4.67 21.05
CA ILE A 103 22.27 -3.50 21.22
C ILE A 103 22.06 -3.25 22.74
N PRO A 104 22.22 -1.99 23.23
CA PRO A 104 22.08 -1.70 24.64
C PRO A 104 20.64 -1.86 25.14
N GLY A 105 20.48 -2.28 26.41
CA GLY A 105 19.17 -2.56 27.02
C GLY A 105 18.20 -1.39 26.99
N ARG A 106 18.69 -0.14 27.13
CA ARG A 106 17.86 1.08 27.03
C ARG A 106 17.07 1.14 25.72
N ARG A 107 17.63 0.63 24.63
CA ARG A 107 16.95 0.61 23.32
C ARG A 107 15.72 -0.30 23.33
N VAL A 108 15.75 -1.36 24.15
CA VAL A 108 14.57 -2.23 24.34
C VAL A 108 13.42 -1.45 24.98
N ASP A 109 13.70 -0.63 25.99
CA ASP A 109 12.68 0.19 26.66
C ASP A 109 12.14 1.24 25.68
N GLU A 110 13.01 1.92 24.92
CA GLU A 110 12.63 2.91 23.91
C GLU A 110 11.65 2.35 22.85
N VAL A 111 11.92 1.16 22.28
CA VAL A 111 11.03 0.58 21.25
C VAL A 111 9.75 0.00 21.84
N ILE A 112 9.76 -0.44 23.10
CA ILE A 112 8.55 -0.84 23.83
C ILE A 112 7.62 0.36 24.02
N ASP A 113 8.17 1.48 24.44
CA ASP A 113 7.40 2.72 24.65
C ASP A 113 6.88 3.26 23.31
N LEU A 114 7.71 3.28 22.27
CA LEU A 114 7.32 3.67 20.91
C LEU A 114 6.15 2.84 20.38
N ALA A 115 6.15 1.53 20.65
CA ALA A 115 5.08 0.62 20.23
C ALA A 115 3.85 0.66 21.16
N GLY A 116 3.88 1.41 22.27
CA GLY A 116 2.79 1.49 23.24
C GLY A 116 2.58 0.20 24.04
N LEU A 117 3.65 -0.59 24.22
CA LEU A 117 3.59 -1.90 24.90
C LEU A 117 4.04 -1.86 26.36
N GLY A 118 4.33 -0.69 26.94
CA GLY A 118 4.90 -0.53 28.28
C GLY A 118 4.11 -1.26 29.37
N SER A 119 2.79 -1.12 29.40
CA SER A 119 1.90 -1.75 30.39
C SER A 119 1.85 -3.28 30.31
N VAL A 120 2.21 -3.85 29.16
CA VAL A 120 2.13 -5.31 28.86
C VAL A 120 3.50 -5.94 28.59
N ALA A 121 4.58 -5.17 28.67
CA ALA A 121 5.94 -5.61 28.32
C ALA A 121 6.39 -6.89 29.05
N LYS A 122 5.91 -7.12 30.27
CA LYS A 122 6.23 -8.30 31.09
C LYS A 122 5.29 -9.49 30.84
N LYS A 123 4.17 -9.29 30.11
CA LYS A 123 3.25 -10.39 29.77
C LYS A 123 3.84 -11.27 28.67
N ARG A 124 3.50 -12.55 28.68
CA ARG A 124 3.93 -13.52 27.65
C ARG A 124 3.25 -13.19 26.33
N ALA A 125 3.97 -13.42 25.24
CA ALA A 125 3.48 -13.12 23.90
C ALA A 125 2.30 -14.03 23.45
N ASP A 126 2.15 -15.20 24.05
CA ASP A 126 0.98 -16.08 23.80
C ASP A 126 -0.35 -15.47 24.28
N ALA A 127 -0.30 -14.53 25.22
CA ALA A 127 -1.46 -13.79 25.71
C ALA A 127 -1.75 -12.49 24.92
N PHE A 128 -0.99 -12.20 23.86
CA PHE A 128 -1.17 -10.98 23.07
C PHE A 128 -2.31 -11.12 22.08
N SER A 129 -3.08 -10.03 21.90
CA SER A 129 -3.94 -9.89 20.73
C SER A 129 -3.11 -9.81 19.44
N LEU A 130 -3.76 -10.02 18.30
CA LEU A 130 -3.09 -9.89 16.99
C LEU A 130 -2.42 -8.52 16.85
N GLY A 131 -3.11 -7.42 17.21
CA GLY A 131 -2.57 -6.07 17.17
C GLY A 131 -1.39 -5.85 18.13
N MET A 132 -1.42 -6.44 19.32
CA MET A 132 -0.27 -6.39 20.24
C MET A 132 0.93 -7.16 19.67
N GLY A 133 0.70 -8.29 19.04
CA GLY A 133 1.74 -9.05 18.32
C GLY A 133 2.35 -8.25 17.18
N GLN A 134 1.50 -7.56 16.40
CA GLN A 134 1.94 -6.67 15.31
C GLN A 134 2.82 -5.53 15.83
N ARG A 135 2.38 -4.83 16.88
CA ARG A 135 3.16 -3.78 17.56
C ARG A 135 4.52 -4.29 18.06
N LEU A 136 4.57 -5.50 18.63
CA LEU A 136 5.82 -6.11 19.08
C LEU A 136 6.74 -6.47 17.91
N GLY A 137 6.21 -6.95 16.78
CA GLY A 137 6.97 -7.20 15.56
C GLY A 137 7.58 -5.93 14.98
N ILE A 138 6.82 -4.83 14.98
CA ILE A 138 7.31 -3.50 14.57
C ILE A 138 8.40 -3.00 15.53
N ALA A 139 8.21 -3.16 16.85
CA ALA A 139 9.24 -2.83 17.83
C ALA A 139 10.54 -3.62 17.60
N ALA A 140 10.43 -4.90 17.26
CA ALA A 140 11.60 -5.73 16.91
C ALA A 140 12.29 -5.25 15.63
N ALA A 141 11.52 -4.85 14.61
CA ALA A 141 12.07 -4.28 13.38
C ALA A 141 12.83 -2.97 13.64
N LEU A 142 12.36 -2.14 14.60
CA LEU A 142 12.98 -0.85 14.94
C LEU A 142 14.11 -0.96 15.98
N LEU A 143 14.38 -2.15 16.53
CA LEU A 143 15.30 -2.34 17.63
C LEU A 143 16.73 -1.89 17.30
N GLY A 144 17.21 -2.16 16.09
CA GLY A 144 18.54 -1.79 15.62
C GLY A 144 18.70 -0.34 15.17
N ASP A 145 17.66 0.49 15.27
CA ASP A 145 17.60 1.85 14.73
C ASP A 145 17.95 1.92 13.23
N PRO A 146 17.26 1.13 12.39
CA PRO A 146 17.66 0.88 11.01
C PRO A 146 17.47 2.06 10.08
N GLN A 147 18.34 2.20 9.08
CA GLN A 147 18.21 3.19 8.00
C GLN A 147 17.12 2.82 6.99
N THR A 148 16.77 1.54 6.89
CA THR A 148 15.71 1.02 6.01
C THR A 148 14.72 0.24 6.85
N VAL A 149 13.44 0.58 6.77
CA VAL A 149 12.34 -0.12 7.43
C VAL A 149 11.45 -0.77 6.38
N MET A 150 11.22 -2.08 6.53
CA MET A 150 10.42 -2.86 5.61
C MET A 150 9.36 -3.65 6.36
N LEU A 151 8.08 -3.38 6.07
CA LEU A 151 6.94 -3.97 6.78
C LEU A 151 5.96 -4.61 5.80
N ASP A 152 5.72 -5.92 5.99
CA ASP A 152 4.71 -6.66 5.23
C ASP A 152 3.38 -6.62 5.99
N GLU A 153 2.37 -5.96 5.40
CA GLU A 153 1.00 -5.83 5.92
C GLU A 153 0.94 -5.32 7.38
N PRO A 154 1.59 -4.19 7.74
CA PRO A 154 1.74 -3.76 9.14
C PRO A 154 0.43 -3.33 9.81
N VAL A 155 -0.62 -3.02 9.05
CA VAL A 155 -1.94 -2.60 9.57
C VAL A 155 -2.82 -3.78 9.99
N ASN A 156 -2.48 -5.01 9.60
CA ASN A 156 -3.30 -6.18 9.86
C ASN A 156 -3.48 -6.43 11.36
N GLY A 157 -4.75 -6.49 11.78
CA GLY A 157 -5.13 -6.78 13.16
C GLY A 157 -4.96 -5.61 14.14
N LEU A 158 -4.62 -4.41 13.63
CA LEU A 158 -4.65 -3.18 14.43
C LEU A 158 -6.08 -2.63 14.50
N ASP A 159 -6.40 -2.02 15.63
CA ASP A 159 -7.57 -1.19 15.79
C ASP A 159 -7.37 0.19 15.12
N PRO A 160 -8.41 1.04 14.99
CA PRO A 160 -8.29 2.34 14.33
C PRO A 160 -7.20 3.24 14.95
N GLU A 161 -6.98 3.18 16.27
CA GLU A 161 -5.92 3.91 16.94
C GLU A 161 -4.53 3.36 16.53
N GLY A 162 -4.40 2.05 16.44
CA GLY A 162 -3.21 1.37 15.96
C GLY A 162 -2.88 1.70 14.50
N VAL A 163 -3.89 1.80 13.64
CA VAL A 163 -3.72 2.23 12.24
C VAL A 163 -3.21 3.67 12.18
N LEU A 164 -3.78 4.58 12.97
CA LEU A 164 -3.30 5.95 13.04
C LEU A 164 -1.86 6.03 13.58
N TRP A 165 -1.54 5.23 14.61
CA TRP A 165 -0.20 5.15 15.17
C TRP A 165 0.82 4.70 14.12
N ILE A 166 0.57 3.61 13.40
CA ILE A 166 1.53 3.11 12.39
C ILE A 166 1.70 4.09 11.24
N ARG A 167 0.63 4.77 10.80
CA ARG A 167 0.70 5.82 9.77
C ARG A 167 1.64 6.95 10.18
N ASN A 168 1.48 7.46 11.41
CA ASN A 168 2.33 8.52 11.94
C ASN A 168 3.79 8.06 12.10
N LEU A 169 3.99 6.81 12.55
CA LEU A 169 5.31 6.22 12.65
C LEU A 169 6.02 6.14 11.30
N LEU A 170 5.35 5.64 10.25
CA LEU A 170 5.93 5.51 8.91
C LEU A 170 6.32 6.87 8.32
N LYS A 171 5.44 7.88 8.47
CA LYS A 171 5.74 9.25 8.04
C LYS A 171 6.90 9.85 8.82
N GLY A 172 6.92 9.72 10.14
CA GLY A 172 8.02 10.20 10.97
C GLY A 172 9.37 9.58 10.58
N LEU A 173 9.40 8.27 10.30
CA LEU A 173 10.62 7.59 9.84
C LEU A 173 11.09 8.10 8.47
N ALA A 174 10.16 8.39 7.55
CA ALA A 174 10.48 8.98 6.25
C ALA A 174 11.00 10.42 6.40
N ASP A 175 10.36 11.24 7.25
CA ASP A 175 10.78 12.61 7.54
C ASP A 175 12.20 12.68 8.17
N GLU A 176 12.60 11.62 8.92
CA GLU A 176 13.97 11.45 9.41
C GLU A 176 14.96 11.06 8.28
N GLY A 177 14.51 10.92 7.05
CA GLY A 177 15.33 10.53 5.89
C GLY A 177 15.55 9.02 5.74
N ARG A 178 14.83 8.18 6.49
CA ARG A 178 14.93 6.72 6.36
C ARG A 178 14.21 6.23 5.09
N THR A 179 14.60 5.05 4.64
CA THR A 179 13.88 4.35 3.56
C THR A 179 12.74 3.55 4.16
N VAL A 180 11.51 3.83 3.78
CA VAL A 180 10.32 3.12 4.28
C VAL A 180 9.65 2.37 3.14
N PHE A 181 9.55 1.04 3.27
CA PHE A 181 8.98 0.14 2.26
C PHE A 181 7.89 -0.73 2.89
N VAL A 182 6.65 -0.54 2.46
CA VAL A 182 5.48 -1.12 3.12
C VAL A 182 4.60 -1.83 2.11
N SER A 183 4.31 -3.11 2.33
CA SER A 183 3.25 -3.77 1.58
C SER A 183 1.88 -3.54 2.22
N SER A 184 0.85 -3.44 1.41
CA SER A 184 -0.54 -3.48 1.88
C SER A 184 -1.47 -3.96 0.78
N HIS A 185 -2.61 -4.50 1.19
CA HIS A 185 -3.78 -4.74 0.35
C HIS A 185 -4.89 -3.70 0.61
N LEU A 186 -4.73 -2.82 1.61
CA LEU A 186 -5.68 -1.76 1.96
C LEU A 186 -5.28 -0.46 1.24
N MET A 187 -5.88 -0.22 0.09
CA MET A 187 -5.57 0.93 -0.77
C MET A 187 -5.90 2.26 -0.11
N SER A 188 -6.99 2.33 0.66
CA SER A 188 -7.39 3.52 1.42
C SER A 188 -6.31 3.95 2.43
N GLU A 189 -5.66 2.99 3.09
CA GLU A 189 -4.58 3.29 4.04
C GLU A 189 -3.30 3.74 3.30
N MET A 190 -2.99 3.08 2.17
CA MET A 190 -1.84 3.48 1.36
C MET A 190 -1.99 4.88 0.76
N ALA A 191 -3.19 5.27 0.33
CA ALA A 191 -3.48 6.62 -0.16
C ALA A 191 -3.16 7.72 0.86
N LEU A 192 -3.23 7.39 2.16
CA LEU A 192 -3.01 8.35 3.25
C LEU A 192 -1.56 8.42 3.74
N VAL A 193 -0.72 7.41 3.41
CA VAL A 193 0.63 7.31 3.96
C VAL A 193 1.72 7.26 2.91
N ALA A 194 1.47 6.63 1.75
CA ALA A 194 2.48 6.47 0.71
C ALA A 194 2.66 7.75 -0.12
N ASP A 195 3.91 8.06 -0.42
CA ASP A 195 4.29 9.11 -1.37
C ASP A 195 4.47 8.51 -2.77
N HIS A 196 4.98 7.28 -2.81
CA HIS A 196 5.33 6.56 -4.02
C HIS A 196 4.77 5.13 -3.98
N LEU A 197 4.44 4.58 -5.15
CA LEU A 197 3.87 3.26 -5.29
C LEU A 197 4.66 2.42 -6.29
N ILE A 198 4.93 1.19 -5.90
CA ILE A 198 5.40 0.12 -6.76
C ILE A 198 4.29 -0.92 -6.83
N VAL A 199 3.64 -1.05 -7.99
CA VAL A 199 2.52 -1.98 -8.18
C VAL A 199 2.98 -3.18 -8.96
N VAL A 200 2.73 -4.37 -8.43
CA VAL A 200 3.12 -5.64 -9.06
C VAL A 200 1.92 -6.53 -9.30
N GLY A 201 1.97 -7.29 -10.41
CA GLY A 201 0.97 -8.28 -10.75
C GLY A 201 1.61 -9.48 -11.45
N ARG A 202 1.25 -10.69 -11.05
CA ARG A 202 1.82 -11.96 -11.60
C ARG A 202 3.36 -11.95 -11.65
N GLY A 203 3.99 -11.39 -10.63
CA GLY A 203 5.44 -11.32 -10.50
C GLY A 203 6.13 -10.23 -11.33
N ARG A 204 5.39 -9.37 -12.03
CA ARG A 204 5.91 -8.30 -12.89
C ARG A 204 5.54 -6.94 -12.36
N LEU A 205 6.36 -5.94 -12.67
CA LEU A 205 6.08 -4.53 -12.41
C LEU A 205 4.96 -4.03 -13.33
N LEU A 206 3.91 -3.45 -12.73
CA LEU A 206 2.80 -2.84 -13.46
C LEU A 206 2.90 -1.31 -13.45
N ALA A 207 3.30 -0.72 -12.31
CA ALA A 207 3.54 0.72 -12.20
C ALA A 207 4.63 1.00 -11.15
N ASP A 208 5.40 2.07 -11.39
CA ASP A 208 6.39 2.67 -10.50
C ASP A 208 6.17 4.19 -10.56
N THR A 209 5.30 4.74 -9.68
CA THR A 209 4.73 6.07 -9.82
C THR A 209 4.33 6.68 -8.47
N THR A 210 3.94 7.95 -8.46
CA THR A 210 3.35 8.56 -7.25
C THR A 210 1.87 8.21 -7.10
N VAL A 211 1.33 8.31 -5.87
CA VAL A 211 -0.11 8.12 -5.61
C VAL A 211 -0.95 9.07 -6.49
N SER A 212 -0.53 10.33 -6.59
CA SER A 212 -1.24 11.36 -7.37
C SER A 212 -1.25 11.05 -8.87
N ASP A 213 -0.11 10.57 -9.41
CA ASP A 213 0.00 10.25 -10.83
C ASP A 213 -0.84 9.02 -11.18
N LEU A 214 -0.86 7.99 -10.32
CA LEU A 214 -1.68 6.80 -10.53
C LEU A 214 -3.17 7.14 -10.58
N ILE A 215 -3.65 7.97 -9.64
CA ILE A 215 -5.05 8.43 -9.60
C ILE A 215 -5.37 9.26 -10.86
N ARG A 216 -4.45 10.14 -11.29
CA ARG A 216 -4.63 10.95 -12.50
C ARG A 216 -4.70 10.11 -13.78
N GLU A 217 -3.85 9.10 -13.92
CA GLU A 217 -3.84 8.18 -15.07
C GLU A 217 -5.10 7.32 -15.17
N ALA A 218 -5.70 6.96 -14.03
CA ALA A 218 -6.95 6.18 -13.96
C ALA A 218 -8.24 6.99 -14.25
N GLY A 219 -8.11 8.24 -14.72
CA GLY A 219 -9.26 9.07 -15.10
C GLY A 219 -9.33 10.42 -14.39
N GLY A 220 -8.43 10.68 -13.43
CA GLY A 220 -8.30 11.97 -12.75
C GLY A 220 -9.56 12.42 -12.01
N ASP A 221 -9.59 13.71 -11.73
CA ASP A 221 -10.78 14.37 -11.18
C ASP A 221 -11.82 14.54 -12.30
N THR A 222 -12.95 13.86 -12.16
CA THR A 222 -14.12 14.03 -13.03
C THR A 222 -15.21 14.76 -12.28
N VAL A 223 -16.00 15.54 -13.00
CA VAL A 223 -17.18 16.22 -12.43
C VAL A 223 -18.43 15.62 -13.06
N LYS A 224 -19.26 15.00 -12.22
CA LYS A 224 -20.61 14.61 -12.62
C LYS A 224 -21.50 15.84 -12.66
N VAL A 225 -22.16 16.05 -13.77
CA VAL A 225 -23.10 17.15 -13.98
C VAL A 225 -24.42 16.60 -14.46
N VAL A 226 -25.52 17.01 -13.83
CA VAL A 226 -26.89 16.72 -14.31
C VAL A 226 -27.55 18.03 -14.69
N THR A 227 -28.08 18.10 -15.91
CA THR A 227 -28.69 19.31 -16.48
C THR A 227 -29.80 18.94 -17.47
N GLN A 228 -30.79 19.82 -17.64
CA GLN A 228 -31.83 19.67 -18.66
C GLN A 228 -31.30 19.85 -20.09
N ASP A 229 -30.20 20.56 -20.28
CA ASP A 229 -29.65 20.89 -21.60
C ASP A 229 -28.18 20.41 -21.73
N PRO A 230 -27.95 19.07 -21.75
CA PRO A 230 -26.61 18.49 -21.80
C PRO A 230 -25.85 18.83 -23.09
N ALA A 231 -26.59 19.01 -24.21
CA ALA A 231 -25.94 19.35 -25.48
C ALA A 231 -25.36 20.77 -25.44
N ARG A 232 -26.15 21.73 -24.97
CA ARG A 232 -25.70 23.13 -24.85
C ARG A 232 -24.59 23.28 -23.80
N LEU A 233 -24.67 22.55 -22.67
CA LEU A 233 -23.60 22.57 -21.68
C LEU A 233 -22.31 22.02 -22.25
N ARG A 234 -22.34 20.93 -23.03
CA ARG A 234 -21.16 20.38 -23.71
C ARG A 234 -20.49 21.41 -24.61
N ASP A 235 -21.27 22.14 -25.41
CA ASP A 235 -20.73 23.17 -26.32
C ASP A 235 -20.08 24.33 -25.54
N VAL A 236 -20.66 24.74 -24.40
CA VAL A 236 -20.14 25.79 -23.52
C VAL A 236 -18.85 25.36 -22.80
N LEU A 237 -18.74 24.08 -22.45
CA LEU A 237 -17.57 23.55 -21.74
C LEU A 237 -16.43 23.18 -22.68
N ALA A 238 -16.70 23.00 -23.99
CA ALA A 238 -15.69 22.59 -24.96
C ALA A 238 -14.48 23.53 -24.95
N GLY A 239 -13.27 22.95 -24.84
CA GLY A 239 -12.01 23.69 -24.81
C GLY A 239 -10.80 22.78 -24.79
N PRO A 240 -9.58 23.33 -24.94
CA PRO A 240 -8.35 22.54 -24.87
C PRO A 240 -8.22 21.82 -23.53
N GLY A 241 -8.02 20.49 -23.56
CA GLY A 241 -7.84 19.67 -22.35
C GLY A 241 -9.14 19.39 -21.58
N VAL A 242 -10.31 19.71 -22.12
CA VAL A 242 -11.62 19.39 -21.55
C VAL A 242 -12.26 18.24 -22.31
N ASP A 243 -12.61 17.18 -21.64
CA ASP A 243 -13.36 16.06 -22.20
C ASP A 243 -14.74 15.96 -21.54
N VAL A 244 -15.81 15.84 -22.36
CA VAL A 244 -17.19 15.81 -21.90
C VAL A 244 -17.87 14.56 -22.46
N ILE A 245 -18.07 13.58 -21.59
CA ILE A 245 -18.69 12.30 -21.93
C ILE A 245 -20.13 12.27 -21.40
N GLY A 246 -21.07 11.80 -22.20
CA GLY A 246 -22.48 11.59 -21.81
C GLY A 246 -23.19 10.73 -22.83
N GLN A 247 -24.13 9.91 -22.36
CA GLN A 247 -24.96 9.08 -23.24
C GLN A 247 -26.02 9.95 -23.96
N ILE A 248 -26.32 9.63 -25.22
CA ILE A 248 -27.36 10.31 -25.98
C ILE A 248 -28.72 10.12 -25.28
N GLY A 249 -29.37 11.21 -24.94
CA GLY A 249 -30.68 11.18 -24.23
C GLY A 249 -30.55 11.12 -22.70
N SER A 250 -29.35 11.15 -22.14
CA SER A 250 -29.11 11.28 -20.70
C SER A 250 -28.95 12.74 -20.32
N GLU A 251 -29.51 13.13 -19.18
CA GLU A 251 -29.30 14.45 -18.53
C GLU A 251 -27.93 14.49 -17.80
N GLU A 252 -27.23 13.36 -17.70
CA GLU A 252 -25.94 13.21 -17.00
C GLU A 252 -24.76 13.36 -17.96
N LEU A 253 -23.81 14.21 -17.56
CA LEU A 253 -22.50 14.38 -18.20
C LEU A 253 -21.40 14.10 -17.20
N GLN A 254 -20.29 13.54 -17.69
CA GLN A 254 -19.02 13.46 -16.99
C GLN A 254 -18.04 14.42 -17.68
N VAL A 255 -17.47 15.32 -16.89
CA VAL A 255 -16.56 16.35 -17.39
C VAL A 255 -15.18 16.14 -16.76
N THR A 256 -14.15 16.07 -17.60
CA THR A 256 -12.74 16.01 -17.19
C THR A 256 -12.02 17.27 -17.64
N GLY A 257 -11.02 17.73 -16.88
CA GLY A 257 -10.22 18.91 -17.24
C GLY A 257 -10.80 20.26 -16.75
N LEU A 258 -11.94 20.25 -16.07
CA LEU A 258 -12.50 21.42 -15.40
C LEU A 258 -12.91 21.07 -13.97
N THR A 259 -12.74 22.04 -13.06
CA THR A 259 -13.26 21.93 -11.69
C THR A 259 -14.78 22.15 -11.63
N ALA A 260 -15.45 21.62 -10.63
CA ALA A 260 -16.88 21.88 -10.40
C ALA A 260 -17.19 23.39 -10.33
N ARG A 261 -16.28 24.19 -9.75
CA ARG A 261 -16.41 25.65 -9.69
C ARG A 261 -16.41 26.30 -11.08
N GLU A 262 -15.47 25.90 -11.94
CA GLU A 262 -15.38 26.44 -13.32
C GLU A 262 -16.60 26.07 -14.14
N ILE A 263 -17.06 24.80 -14.02
CA ILE A 263 -18.28 24.34 -14.70
C ILE A 263 -19.49 25.13 -14.22
N GLY A 264 -19.63 25.31 -12.89
CA GLY A 264 -20.73 26.06 -12.32
C GLY A 264 -20.77 27.51 -12.78
N LEU A 265 -19.62 28.20 -12.86
CA LEU A 265 -19.53 29.58 -13.36
C LEU A 265 -19.92 29.67 -14.84
N LYS A 266 -19.38 28.81 -15.69
CA LYS A 266 -19.68 28.76 -17.12
C LYS A 266 -21.18 28.47 -17.36
N ALA A 267 -21.75 27.52 -16.62
CA ALA A 267 -23.17 27.22 -16.72
C ALA A 267 -24.04 28.43 -16.33
N ALA A 268 -23.71 29.14 -15.25
CA ALA A 268 -24.40 30.33 -14.79
C ALA A 268 -24.32 31.50 -15.79
N GLU A 269 -23.15 31.75 -16.38
CA GLU A 269 -22.93 32.77 -17.42
C GLU A 269 -23.84 32.54 -18.64
N HIS A 270 -24.12 31.27 -18.96
CA HIS A 270 -24.95 30.90 -20.11
C HIS A 270 -26.41 30.56 -19.74
N GLY A 271 -26.82 30.80 -18.49
CA GLY A 271 -28.17 30.54 -18.00
C GLY A 271 -28.58 29.07 -18.05
N ILE A 272 -27.66 28.13 -17.85
CA ILE A 272 -27.91 26.70 -17.85
C ILE A 272 -28.11 26.23 -16.40
N ALA A 273 -29.29 25.66 -16.13
CA ALA A 273 -29.62 25.12 -14.81
C ALA A 273 -28.87 23.78 -14.59
N LEU A 274 -28.19 23.65 -13.45
CA LEU A 274 -27.60 22.42 -13.02
C LEU A 274 -28.39 21.81 -11.87
N PHE A 275 -28.73 20.53 -11.96
CA PHE A 275 -29.44 19.79 -10.90
C PHE A 275 -28.50 19.07 -9.98
N GLU A 276 -27.33 18.67 -10.51
CA GLU A 276 -26.24 18.08 -9.75
C GLU A 276 -24.90 18.58 -10.32
N LEU A 277 -23.96 18.88 -9.43
CA LEU A 277 -22.59 19.26 -9.76
C LEU A 277 -21.68 18.65 -8.69
N THR A 278 -21.21 17.43 -8.93
CA THR A 278 -20.46 16.65 -7.95
C THR A 278 -19.09 16.32 -8.49
N ALA A 279 -18.04 16.80 -7.82
CA ALA A 279 -16.68 16.38 -8.11
C ALA A 279 -16.53 14.91 -7.69
N ARG A 280 -16.09 14.06 -8.61
CA ARG A 280 -15.71 12.66 -8.38
C ARG A 280 -14.20 12.56 -8.50
N THR A 281 -13.55 12.26 -7.40
CA THR A 281 -12.13 11.89 -7.38
C THR A 281 -12.06 10.38 -7.48
N VAL A 282 -11.34 9.86 -8.46
CA VAL A 282 -11.04 8.44 -8.55
C VAL A 282 -10.23 8.06 -7.32
N SER A 283 -10.66 7.04 -6.59
CA SER A 283 -9.92 6.54 -5.43
C SER A 283 -8.68 5.76 -5.87
N LEU A 284 -7.67 5.67 -5.00
CA LEU A 284 -6.51 4.79 -5.25
C LEU A 284 -6.95 3.33 -5.46
N GLU A 285 -8.03 2.90 -4.81
CA GLU A 285 -8.59 1.56 -4.95
C GLU A 285 -9.14 1.33 -6.36
N GLU A 286 -9.91 2.27 -6.91
CA GLU A 286 -10.43 2.21 -8.28
C GLU A 286 -9.29 2.20 -9.30
N ALA A 287 -8.29 3.08 -9.14
CA ALA A 287 -7.11 3.16 -9.99
C ALA A 287 -6.29 1.84 -9.96
N PHE A 288 -6.11 1.29 -8.77
CA PHE A 288 -5.42 0.01 -8.60
C PHE A 288 -6.19 -1.16 -9.22
N MET A 289 -7.52 -1.24 -9.04
CA MET A 289 -8.35 -2.29 -9.61
C MET A 289 -8.33 -2.25 -11.15
N GLU A 290 -8.34 -1.08 -11.74
CA GLU A 290 -8.23 -0.93 -13.19
C GLU A 290 -6.87 -1.41 -13.70
N LEU A 291 -5.77 -0.96 -13.07
CA LEU A 291 -4.41 -1.34 -13.43
C LEU A 291 -4.17 -2.86 -13.26
N THR A 292 -4.79 -3.49 -12.27
CA THR A 292 -4.56 -4.90 -11.94
C THR A 292 -5.61 -5.85 -12.51
N ARG A 293 -6.59 -5.36 -13.28
CA ARG A 293 -7.73 -6.14 -13.81
C ARG A 293 -7.30 -7.45 -14.49
N ASP A 294 -6.26 -7.39 -15.33
CA ASP A 294 -5.73 -8.54 -16.08
C ASP A 294 -4.69 -9.34 -15.29
N ALA A 295 -4.27 -8.84 -14.13
CA ALA A 295 -3.21 -9.45 -13.31
C ALA A 295 -3.74 -10.29 -12.13
N VAL A 296 -5.04 -10.36 -11.91
CA VAL A 296 -5.66 -11.17 -10.85
C VAL A 296 -5.64 -12.64 -11.24
N GLU A 297 -5.06 -13.50 -10.38
CA GLU A 297 -4.91 -14.94 -10.60
C GLU A 297 -6.21 -15.73 -10.32
N TYR A 298 -7.12 -15.17 -9.50
CA TYR A 298 -8.37 -15.79 -9.08
C TYR A 298 -9.54 -14.84 -9.29
N HIS A 299 -10.34 -15.08 -10.32
CA HIS A 299 -11.64 -14.44 -10.51
C HIS A 299 -12.71 -15.24 -9.78
N GLY A 300 -13.35 -14.69 -8.76
CA GLY A 300 -14.58 -15.24 -8.21
C GLY A 300 -15.68 -15.09 -9.27
N SER A 301 -16.23 -16.21 -9.78
CA SER A 301 -17.39 -16.17 -10.66
C SER A 301 -18.64 -15.79 -9.85
N THR A 302 -19.20 -14.62 -10.11
CA THR A 302 -20.50 -14.17 -9.55
C THR A 302 -21.72 -14.89 -10.15
N THR A 303 -21.51 -15.86 -11.03
CA THR A 303 -22.59 -16.56 -11.76
C THR A 303 -23.40 -17.53 -10.90
N GLY A 304 -23.12 -17.66 -9.60
CA GLY A 304 -23.81 -18.59 -8.69
C GLY A 304 -24.88 -17.98 -7.78
N ILE A 305 -25.03 -16.67 -7.73
CA ILE A 305 -25.95 -16.03 -6.76
C ILE A 305 -27.36 -15.83 -7.33
N GLU A 306 -27.50 -15.70 -8.63
CA GLU A 306 -28.84 -15.54 -9.27
C GLU A 306 -29.71 -16.81 -9.27
N THR A 307 -29.11 -18.01 -9.05
CA THR A 307 -29.86 -19.29 -9.08
C THR A 307 -30.48 -19.66 -7.72
N LEU A 308 -30.12 -19.01 -6.63
CA LEU A 308 -30.68 -19.31 -5.30
C LEU A 308 -31.96 -18.53 -4.97
N GLU A 309 -32.22 -17.39 -5.62
CA GLU A 309 -33.47 -16.64 -5.44
C GLU A 309 -34.66 -17.19 -6.25
N ALA A 310 -34.44 -18.00 -7.28
CA ALA A 310 -35.47 -18.54 -8.10
C ALA A 310 -36.14 -19.82 -7.54
N VAL A 311 -35.51 -20.49 -6.57
CA VAL A 311 -36.03 -21.75 -5.98
C VAL A 311 -36.87 -21.53 -4.70
N GLY A 312 -36.86 -20.30 -4.14
CA GLY A 312 -37.58 -19.96 -2.90
C GLY A 312 -39.03 -19.45 -3.08
N ARG A 313 -39.59 -19.43 -4.29
CA ARG A 313 -40.95 -18.87 -4.55
C ARG A 313 -42.00 -19.89 -5.03
N THR A 314 -41.75 -21.18 -4.91
CA THR A 314 -42.76 -22.22 -5.17
C THR A 314 -42.71 -23.25 -4.05
N ALA A 315 -43.28 -22.97 -2.91
CA ALA A 315 -43.86 -23.90 -1.96
C ALA A 315 -44.82 -23.16 -1.04
#